data_939a572c1ba1f0b7019ff650b5c7ca87
#
_entry.id   939a572c1ba1f0b7019ff650b5c7ca87
#
_cell.length_a   1.000
_cell.length_b   1.000
_cell.length_c   1.000
_cell.angle_alpha   90.00
_cell.angle_beta   90.00
_cell.angle_gamma   90.00
#
_symmetry.space_group_name_H-M   'P 1'
#
loop_
_entity.id
_entity.type
_entity.pdbx_description
1 polymer ?
#
loop_
_entity_poly.entity_id
_entity_poly.type
_entity_poly.pdbx_seq_one_letter_code
_entity_poly.pdbx_strand_id
1 'polypeptide(L)'
;MANAPHIDILRSPLGRARGRGAAKHGVGEWITARVEAVALIPLTIWFIFSVIHLAGATHAQVVAWMHSPWVMALMLALIGTTFHHLQLGVQNVIEDYVHEDGARWAAVIANKVICVLLALACVVSVLKIGL
;
A
#
# COMPACT_ATOMS: atom_id res chain seq x y z
N MET A 1 -34.33 29.56 -33.61
CA MET A 1 -34.77 28.83 -32.42
C MET A 1 -33.79 29.16 -31.29
N ALA A 2 -34.22 29.95 -30.31
CA ALA A 2 -33.41 30.29 -29.18
C ALA A 2 -33.21 29.02 -28.34
N ASN A 3 -31.95 28.62 -28.14
CA ASN A 3 -31.61 27.56 -27.22
C ASN A 3 -32.13 27.95 -25.84
N ALA A 4 -33.01 27.11 -25.27
CA ALA A 4 -33.44 27.27 -23.90
C ALA A 4 -32.21 27.34 -22.98
N PRO A 5 -32.19 28.29 -22.03
CA PRO A 5 -31.05 28.40 -21.14
C PRO A 5 -30.86 27.10 -20.35
N HIS A 6 -29.66 26.51 -20.46
CA HIS A 6 -29.32 25.31 -19.76
C HIS A 6 -29.56 25.49 -18.25
N ILE A 7 -30.14 24.50 -17.61
CA ILE A 7 -30.37 24.39 -16.14
C ILE A 7 -29.12 24.71 -15.32
N ASP A 8 -27.95 24.61 -15.93
CA ASP A 8 -26.65 24.98 -15.34
C ASP A 8 -26.51 26.47 -14.94
N ILE A 9 -27.33 27.36 -15.54
CA ILE A 9 -27.36 28.78 -15.18
C ILE A 9 -27.94 29.02 -13.80
N LEU A 10 -28.77 28.11 -13.30
CA LEU A 10 -29.40 28.20 -11.98
C LEU A 10 -28.44 27.78 -10.83
N ARG A 11 -27.29 27.24 -11.14
CA ARG A 11 -26.29 26.88 -10.11
C ARG A 11 -25.25 27.97 -9.96
N SER A 12 -25.15 28.53 -8.77
CA SER A 12 -24.04 29.46 -8.42
C SER A 12 -22.67 28.79 -8.63
N PRO A 13 -21.58 29.57 -8.89
CA PRO A 13 -20.25 29.01 -8.93
C PRO A 13 -19.88 28.20 -7.69
N LEU A 14 -20.34 28.63 -6.52
CA LEU A 14 -20.18 27.90 -5.25
C LEU A 14 -20.98 26.59 -5.22
N GLY A 15 -22.21 26.59 -5.76
CA GLY A 15 -23.04 25.39 -5.88
C GLY A 15 -22.44 24.36 -6.85
N ARG A 16 -21.77 24.81 -7.93
CA ARG A 16 -21.02 23.93 -8.84
C ARG A 16 -19.80 23.34 -8.18
N ALA A 17 -19.03 24.12 -7.43
CA ALA A 17 -17.87 23.65 -6.67
C ALA A 17 -18.27 22.63 -5.60
N ARG A 18 -19.35 22.89 -4.85
CA ARG A 18 -19.88 21.97 -3.84
C ARG A 18 -20.54 20.73 -4.45
N GLY A 19 -21.18 20.86 -5.61
CA GLY A 19 -21.84 19.74 -6.31
C GLY A 19 -20.89 18.70 -6.89
N ARG A 20 -19.61 19.05 -7.05
CA ARG A 20 -18.53 18.11 -7.39
C ARG A 20 -17.91 17.46 -6.16
N GLY A 21 -18.53 17.66 -5.01
CA GLY A 21 -18.19 17.28 -3.66
C GLY A 21 -17.20 16.13 -3.47
N ALA A 22 -16.79 15.95 -2.24
CA ALA A 22 -15.82 14.91 -1.86
C ALA A 22 -16.10 13.57 -2.55
N ALA A 23 -15.08 12.98 -3.16
CA ALA A 23 -15.13 11.65 -3.77
C ALA A 23 -15.52 10.53 -2.79
N LYS A 24 -15.67 10.86 -1.50
CA LYS A 24 -16.07 10.00 -0.35
C LYS A 24 -15.13 8.81 -0.10
N HIS A 25 -14.10 8.61 -0.92
CA HIS A 25 -13.19 7.46 -0.85
C HIS A 25 -11.72 7.79 -0.50
N GLY A 26 -11.25 9.02 -0.72
CA GLY A 26 -9.83 9.36 -0.53
C GLY A 26 -9.36 9.44 0.92
N VAL A 27 -10.25 9.71 1.88
CA VAL A 27 -9.87 9.88 3.30
C VAL A 27 -9.41 8.55 3.92
N GLY A 28 -10.06 7.44 3.56
CA GLY A 28 -9.69 6.11 4.07
C GLY A 28 -8.28 5.71 3.63
N GLU A 29 -7.98 5.83 2.35
CA GLU A 29 -6.66 5.52 1.79
C GLU A 29 -5.57 6.41 2.39
N TRP A 30 -5.87 7.71 2.56
CA TRP A 30 -4.95 8.66 3.17
C TRP A 30 -4.62 8.32 4.63
N ILE A 31 -5.62 7.95 5.45
CA ILE A 31 -5.41 7.52 6.85
C ILE A 31 -4.62 6.22 6.87
N THR A 32 -5.01 5.23 6.05
CA THR A 32 -4.34 3.93 5.98
C THR A 32 -2.86 4.09 5.66
N ALA A 33 -2.53 4.86 4.63
CA ALA A 33 -1.14 5.11 4.25
C ALA A 33 -0.31 5.73 5.39
N ARG A 34 -0.90 6.61 6.21
CA ARG A 34 -0.20 7.22 7.36
C ARG A 34 -0.04 6.27 8.54
N VAL A 35 -1.08 5.51 8.87
CA VAL A 35 -1.01 4.49 9.93
C VAL A 35 0.06 3.46 9.59
N GLU A 36 0.11 3.02 8.34
CA GLU A 36 1.13 2.08 7.86
C GLU A 36 2.54 2.68 7.91
N ALA A 37 2.71 3.93 7.48
CA ALA A 37 4.00 4.61 7.57
C ALA A 37 4.52 4.68 9.01
N VAL A 38 3.64 4.99 9.98
CA VAL A 38 3.98 5.00 11.40
C VAL A 38 4.32 3.59 11.90
N ALA A 39 3.57 2.57 11.50
CA ALA A 39 3.83 1.18 11.89
C ALA A 39 5.13 0.65 11.27
N LEU A 40 5.48 1.07 10.07
CA LEU A 40 6.72 0.66 9.40
C LEU A 40 7.97 1.16 10.13
N ILE A 41 7.93 2.29 10.84
CA ILE A 41 9.10 2.81 11.56
C ILE A 41 9.63 1.78 12.58
N PRO A 42 8.87 1.35 13.59
CA PRO A 42 9.37 0.39 14.56
C PRO A 42 9.65 -0.99 13.94
N LEU A 43 8.85 -1.44 12.98
CA LEU A 43 9.05 -2.73 12.31
C LEU A 43 10.35 -2.75 11.51
N THR A 44 10.66 -1.67 10.79
CA THR A 44 11.90 -1.56 10.02
C THR A 44 13.11 -1.46 10.93
N ILE A 45 13.03 -0.67 12.01
CA ILE A 45 14.10 -0.57 13.01
C ILE A 45 14.39 -1.95 13.62
N TRP A 46 13.34 -2.66 14.06
CA TRP A 46 13.47 -4.01 14.58
C TRP A 46 14.12 -4.96 13.56
N PHE A 47 13.71 -4.89 12.31
CA PHE A 47 14.25 -5.74 11.25
C PHE A 47 15.73 -5.46 10.99
N ILE A 48 16.13 -4.19 10.93
CA ILE A 48 17.53 -3.80 10.75
C ILE A 48 18.40 -4.35 11.89
N PHE A 49 17.99 -4.16 13.15
CA PHE A 49 18.71 -4.73 14.30
C PHE A 49 18.77 -6.25 14.26
N SER A 50 17.69 -6.91 13.83
CA SER A 50 17.65 -8.36 13.66
C SER A 50 18.64 -8.85 12.61
N VAL A 51 18.72 -8.18 11.46
CA VAL A 51 19.68 -8.50 10.39
C VAL A 51 21.12 -8.30 10.87
N ILE A 52 21.38 -7.20 11.57
CA ILE A 52 22.72 -6.93 12.14
C ILE A 52 23.09 -8.02 13.16
N HIS A 53 22.17 -8.41 14.04
CA HIS A 53 22.40 -9.46 15.02
C HIS A 53 22.67 -10.83 14.39
N LEU A 54 22.02 -11.12 13.25
CA LEU A 54 22.20 -12.36 12.50
C LEU A 54 23.38 -12.32 11.52
N ALA A 55 24.10 -11.20 11.42
CA ALA A 55 25.27 -11.10 10.54
C ALA A 55 26.34 -12.10 10.99
N GLY A 56 26.70 -13.02 10.09
CA GLY A 56 27.64 -14.12 10.39
C GLY A 56 27.01 -15.35 11.06
N ALA A 57 25.70 -15.35 11.32
CA ALA A 57 25.01 -16.53 11.84
C ALA A 57 24.98 -17.67 10.80
N THR A 58 25.02 -18.89 11.27
CA THR A 58 24.84 -20.10 10.44
C THR A 58 23.37 -20.22 10.01
N HIS A 59 23.11 -20.95 8.93
CA HIS A 59 21.76 -21.23 8.48
C HIS A 59 20.87 -21.81 9.60
N ALA A 60 21.41 -22.76 10.39
CA ALA A 60 20.69 -23.36 11.52
C ALA A 60 20.27 -22.33 12.58
N GLN A 61 21.13 -21.34 12.86
CA GLN A 61 20.83 -20.28 13.82
C GLN A 61 19.74 -19.33 13.29
N VAL A 62 19.76 -19.01 11.99
CA VAL A 62 18.71 -18.18 11.36
C VAL A 62 17.37 -18.92 11.39
N VAL A 63 17.35 -20.21 11.07
CA VAL A 63 16.12 -21.05 11.15
C VAL A 63 15.60 -21.09 12.58
N ALA A 64 16.46 -21.37 13.57
CA ALA A 64 16.07 -21.40 14.98
C ALA A 64 15.50 -20.05 15.45
N TRP A 65 16.05 -18.93 14.99
CA TRP A 65 15.53 -17.60 15.28
C TRP A 65 14.14 -17.38 14.65
N MET A 66 13.96 -17.83 13.39
CA MET A 66 12.69 -17.72 12.68
C MET A 66 11.56 -18.55 13.27
N HIS A 67 11.87 -19.69 13.96
CA HIS A 67 10.88 -20.51 14.66
C HIS A 67 10.23 -19.81 15.87
N SER A 68 10.77 -18.66 16.31
CA SER A 68 10.12 -17.88 17.35
C SER A 68 8.78 -17.31 16.86
N PRO A 69 7.66 -17.57 17.55
CA PRO A 69 6.34 -17.08 17.14
C PRO A 69 6.28 -15.54 17.00
N TRP A 70 7.01 -14.84 17.86
CA TRP A 70 7.08 -13.38 17.83
C TRP A 70 7.84 -12.86 16.62
N VAL A 71 8.94 -13.51 16.27
CA VAL A 71 9.72 -13.18 15.07
C VAL A 71 8.87 -13.40 13.84
N MET A 72 8.21 -14.54 13.75
CA MET A 72 7.31 -14.86 12.63
C MET A 72 6.18 -13.85 12.51
N ALA A 73 5.53 -13.49 13.62
CA ALA A 73 4.45 -12.49 13.63
C ALA A 73 4.94 -11.12 13.16
N LEU A 74 6.10 -10.65 13.64
CA LEU A 74 6.69 -9.39 13.23
C LEU A 74 7.13 -9.39 11.76
N MET A 75 7.68 -10.50 11.26
CA MET A 75 8.03 -10.66 9.84
C MET A 75 6.78 -10.59 8.96
N LEU A 76 5.71 -11.30 9.33
CA LEU A 76 4.45 -11.25 8.57
C LEU A 76 3.83 -9.85 8.59
N ALA A 77 3.85 -9.18 9.75
CA ALA A 77 3.38 -7.79 9.87
C ALA A 77 4.22 -6.85 9.00
N LEU A 78 5.54 -6.97 9.02
CA LEU A 78 6.44 -6.16 8.20
C LEU A 78 6.17 -6.37 6.70
N ILE A 79 6.07 -7.62 6.26
CA ILE A 79 5.78 -7.95 4.85
C ILE A 79 4.44 -7.36 4.42
N GLY A 80 3.38 -7.63 5.16
CA GLY A 80 2.03 -7.15 4.83
C GLY A 80 1.97 -5.63 4.75
N THR A 81 2.49 -4.95 5.77
CA THR A 81 2.48 -3.49 5.82
C THR A 81 3.36 -2.88 4.71
N THR A 82 4.54 -3.46 4.45
CA THR A 82 5.46 -2.96 3.40
C THR A 82 4.83 -3.05 2.01
N PHE A 83 4.29 -4.21 1.65
CA PHE A 83 3.74 -4.38 0.31
C PHE A 83 2.44 -3.62 0.10
N HIS A 84 1.60 -3.48 1.12
CA HIS A 84 0.40 -2.67 1.02
C HIS A 84 0.74 -1.16 0.93
N HIS A 85 1.66 -0.68 1.75
CA HIS A 85 2.15 0.71 1.68
C HIS A 85 2.83 1.03 0.33
N LEU A 86 3.64 0.11 -0.18
CA LEU A 86 4.27 0.21 -1.50
C LEU A 86 3.20 0.28 -2.60
N GLN A 87 2.19 -0.58 -2.53
CA GLN A 87 1.09 -0.61 -3.50
C GLN A 87 0.34 0.72 -3.55
N LEU A 88 0.02 1.32 -2.39
CA LEU A 88 -0.63 2.63 -2.32
C LEU A 88 0.28 3.74 -2.85
N GLY A 89 1.56 3.72 -2.49
CA GLY A 89 2.53 4.72 -2.96
C GLY A 89 2.71 4.69 -4.48
N VAL A 90 2.87 3.51 -5.07
CA VAL A 90 3.00 3.36 -6.54
C VAL A 90 1.69 3.69 -7.23
N GLN A 91 0.53 3.35 -6.67
CA GLN A 91 -0.77 3.72 -7.21
C GLN A 91 -0.91 5.24 -7.32
N ASN A 92 -0.55 6.00 -6.28
CA ASN A 92 -0.58 7.47 -6.32
C ASN A 92 0.29 8.02 -7.45
N VAL A 93 1.49 7.48 -7.64
CA VAL A 93 2.37 7.89 -8.75
C VAL A 93 1.74 7.58 -10.10
N ILE A 94 1.12 6.40 -10.27
CA ILE A 94 0.45 6.05 -11.53
C ILE A 94 -0.70 7.02 -11.82
N GLU A 95 -1.52 7.33 -10.81
CA GLU A 95 -2.66 8.23 -10.94
C GLU A 95 -2.24 9.67 -11.28
N ASP A 96 -1.08 10.12 -10.78
CA ASP A 96 -0.55 11.46 -11.04
C ASP A 96 0.10 11.60 -12.42
N TYR A 97 0.75 10.55 -12.92
CA TYR A 97 1.57 10.64 -14.16
C TYR A 97 0.95 9.98 -15.38
N VAL A 98 0.05 9.02 -15.22
CA VAL A 98 -0.59 8.31 -16.34
C VAL A 98 -1.94 8.94 -16.64
N HIS A 99 -2.03 9.72 -17.73
CA HIS A 99 -3.22 10.50 -18.08
C HIS A 99 -4.21 9.74 -18.99
N GLU A 100 -3.74 8.72 -19.70
CA GLU A 100 -4.60 7.89 -20.55
C GLU A 100 -5.34 6.88 -19.68
N ASP A 101 -6.67 6.88 -19.74
CA ASP A 101 -7.53 6.12 -18.83
C ASP A 101 -7.30 4.60 -18.92
N GLY A 102 -7.14 4.05 -20.12
CA GLY A 102 -6.91 2.61 -20.31
C GLY A 102 -5.56 2.16 -19.73
N ALA A 103 -4.49 2.91 -20.02
CA ALA A 103 -3.15 2.63 -19.49
C ALA A 103 -3.11 2.79 -17.97
N ARG A 104 -3.76 3.82 -17.42
CA ARG A 104 -3.85 4.06 -15.98
C ARG A 104 -4.52 2.89 -15.26
N TRP A 105 -5.68 2.43 -15.72
CA TRP A 105 -6.38 1.27 -15.15
C TRP A 105 -5.54 0.00 -15.24
N ALA A 106 -4.94 -0.27 -16.39
CA ALA A 106 -4.06 -1.42 -16.56
C ALA A 106 -2.87 -1.38 -15.61
N ALA A 107 -2.22 -0.22 -15.46
CA ALA A 107 -1.07 -0.04 -14.57
C ALA A 107 -1.46 -0.21 -13.08
N VAL A 108 -2.60 0.33 -12.64
CA VAL A 108 -3.10 0.17 -11.26
C VAL A 108 -3.40 -1.30 -10.96
N ILE A 109 -4.07 -2.00 -11.88
CA ILE A 109 -4.36 -3.43 -11.71
C ILE A 109 -3.06 -4.24 -11.67
N ALA A 110 -2.13 -3.99 -12.58
CA ALA A 110 -0.83 -4.65 -12.61
C ALA A 110 -0.05 -4.43 -11.31
N ASN A 111 0.01 -3.20 -10.82
CA ASN A 111 0.64 -2.85 -9.54
C ASN A 111 0.05 -3.66 -8.37
N LYS A 112 -1.28 -3.72 -8.26
CA LYS A 112 -1.97 -4.51 -7.22
C LYS A 112 -1.63 -5.99 -7.30
N VAL A 113 -1.72 -6.57 -8.48
CA VAL A 113 -1.42 -7.99 -8.70
C VAL A 113 0.04 -8.31 -8.34
N ILE A 114 0.98 -7.50 -8.82
CA ILE A 114 2.41 -7.69 -8.55
C ILE A 114 2.69 -7.60 -7.05
N CYS A 115 2.20 -6.57 -6.36
CA CYS A 115 2.42 -6.41 -4.93
C CYS A 115 1.83 -7.57 -4.12
N VAL A 116 0.63 -8.05 -4.45
CA VAL A 116 0.00 -9.19 -3.78
C VAL A 116 0.80 -10.48 -4.02
N LEU A 117 1.22 -10.75 -5.25
CA LEU A 117 2.01 -11.95 -5.56
C LEU A 117 3.37 -11.95 -4.84
N LEU A 118 4.05 -10.82 -4.80
CA LEU A 118 5.32 -10.69 -4.08
C LEU A 118 5.12 -10.84 -2.57
N ALA A 119 4.08 -10.22 -2.00
CA ALA A 119 3.74 -10.38 -0.58
C ALA A 119 3.46 -11.85 -0.24
N LEU A 120 2.66 -12.54 -1.06
CA LEU A 120 2.36 -13.96 -0.86
C LEU A 120 3.62 -14.83 -0.96
N ALA A 121 4.50 -14.57 -1.91
CA ALA A 121 5.76 -15.30 -2.04
C ALA A 121 6.64 -15.12 -0.78
N CYS A 122 6.74 -13.90 -0.25
CA CYS A 122 7.46 -13.62 1.00
C CYS A 122 6.81 -14.31 2.20
N VAL A 123 5.48 -14.23 2.33
CA VAL A 123 4.72 -14.88 3.42
C VAL A 123 4.94 -16.39 3.40
N VAL A 124 4.78 -17.03 2.23
CA VAL A 124 5.01 -18.47 2.08
C VAL A 124 6.45 -18.85 2.44
N SER A 125 7.43 -18.04 2.06
CA SER A 125 8.83 -18.27 2.40
C SER A 125 9.08 -18.20 3.90
N VAL A 126 8.52 -17.19 4.58
CA VAL A 126 8.61 -17.06 6.06
C VAL A 126 7.95 -18.24 6.76
N LEU A 127 6.74 -18.62 6.33
CA LEU A 127 6.03 -19.77 6.93
C LEU A 127 6.77 -21.09 6.70
N LYS A 128 7.34 -21.30 5.51
CA LYS A 128 8.11 -22.51 5.19
C LYS A 128 9.37 -22.66 6.06
N ILE A 129 9.97 -21.54 6.49
CA ILE A 129 11.17 -21.57 7.32
C ILE A 129 10.80 -21.61 8.81
N GLY A 130 9.70 -20.97 9.19
CA GLY A 130 9.28 -20.77 10.57
C GLY A 130 8.38 -21.87 11.14
N LEU A 131 7.82 -22.74 10.31
CA LEU A 131 7.00 -23.89 10.69
C LEU A 131 7.77 -25.19 10.47
#